data_d91310168ef2c3624c0f2275c189ba4d
#
_entry.id   d91310168ef2c3624c0f2275c189ba4d
#
_cell.length_a   1.000
_cell.length_b   1.000
_cell.length_c   1.000
_cell.angle_alpha   90.00
_cell.angle_beta   90.00
_cell.angle_gamma   90.00
#
_symmetry.space_group_name_H-M   'P 1'
#
loop_
_entity.id
_entity.type
_entity.pdbx_description
1 polymer ?
#
loop_
_entity_poly.entity_id
_entity_poly.type
_entity_poly.pdbx_seq_one_letter_code
_entity_poly.pdbx_strand_id
1 'polypeptide(L)'
;MVVAGGPDLGDGPLVERRERFRRQFDEFRRALVNEPRGSEVTVGALLVPAQETSSTTGVIFFDNAGYLGMCGHGTIGLMVSLAYLGKASPGPHRIETPVGTVRAVLQGDGAVSVENVESRCIRRDVSIDVPGYGTVVGDVVWGGNWFFLLEEGPVPVARRNIVPLLEFTRAVRSALDRAGIKGDDGGNIEHIEVSGPSDRGADGRNFVLCPGGMYDRSPCGTGTSAKLASLYARGLLRPGRVWRQEGILGGIFEGSIQPRGSGVIPSITGHAYVTAESDLLLEDRDPYRYGVPP
;
A
#
# COMPACT_ATOMS: atom_id res chain seq x y z
N MET A 1 7.42 7.92 -5.71
CA MET A 1 8.42 9.01 -5.72
C MET A 1 9.16 8.97 -4.39
N VAL A 2 10.50 8.83 -4.40
CA VAL A 2 11.34 8.95 -3.19
C VAL A 2 11.92 10.35 -3.17
N VAL A 3 11.77 11.06 -2.05
CA VAL A 3 12.10 12.48 -1.91
C VAL A 3 13.23 12.63 -0.91
N ALA A 4 14.35 13.15 -1.36
CA ALA A 4 15.47 13.59 -0.53
C ALA A 4 15.46 15.12 -0.47
N GLY A 5 15.68 15.67 0.71
CA GLY A 5 15.53 17.12 0.94
C GLY A 5 14.05 17.51 1.10
N GLY A 6 13.74 18.14 2.16
CA GLY A 6 12.37 18.53 2.52
C GLY A 6 12.43 19.47 3.71
N PRO A 7 11.27 19.84 4.28
CA PRO A 7 11.24 20.68 5.45
C PRO A 7 11.92 19.98 6.64
N ASP A 8 12.54 20.78 7.50
CA ASP A 8 13.05 20.29 8.78
C ASP A 8 11.85 19.92 9.68
N LEU A 9 11.72 18.63 9.96
CA LEU A 9 10.68 18.10 10.84
C LEU A 9 11.15 17.99 12.29
N GLY A 10 12.37 18.46 12.61
CA GLY A 10 12.96 18.39 13.93
C GLY A 10 13.22 16.95 14.40
N ASP A 11 13.56 16.83 15.67
CA ASP A 11 13.78 15.56 16.34
C ASP A 11 12.49 14.94 16.91
N GLY A 12 12.59 13.71 17.41
CA GLY A 12 11.51 12.99 18.06
C GLY A 12 10.96 11.83 17.23
N PRO A 13 9.97 11.09 17.77
CA PRO A 13 9.36 9.94 17.13
C PRO A 13 8.78 10.28 15.74
N LEU A 14 8.87 9.33 14.80
CA LEU A 14 8.38 9.55 13.44
C LEU A 14 6.88 9.88 13.39
N VAL A 15 6.08 9.38 14.33
CA VAL A 15 4.66 9.72 14.43
C VAL A 15 4.46 11.23 14.70
N GLU A 16 5.30 11.85 15.54
CA GLU A 16 5.26 13.28 15.83
C GLU A 16 5.79 14.10 14.65
N ARG A 17 6.86 13.62 14.01
CA ARG A 17 7.43 14.23 12.79
C ARG A 17 6.44 14.20 11.63
N ARG A 18 5.71 13.09 11.44
CA ARG A 18 4.59 13.01 10.48
C ARG A 18 3.49 14.01 10.80
N GLU A 19 3.12 14.14 12.08
CA GLU A 19 2.09 15.09 12.49
C GLU A 19 2.55 16.54 12.29
N ARG A 20 3.83 16.85 12.53
CA ARG A 20 4.43 18.15 12.23
C ARG A 20 4.42 18.43 10.74
N PHE A 21 4.78 17.43 9.91
CA PHE A 21 4.70 17.53 8.46
C PHE A 21 3.27 17.85 8.02
N ARG A 22 2.29 17.13 8.55
CA ARG A 22 0.87 17.34 8.26
C ARG A 22 0.38 18.74 8.63
N ARG A 23 0.76 19.25 9.80
CA ARG A 23 0.23 20.53 10.30
C ARG A 23 0.92 21.75 9.72
N GLN A 24 2.21 21.67 9.47
CA GLN A 24 3.03 22.83 9.14
C GLN A 24 3.52 22.87 7.70
N PHE A 25 3.56 21.70 7.02
CA PHE A 25 4.19 21.57 5.71
C PHE A 25 3.33 20.75 4.72
N ASP A 26 2.02 20.66 4.91
CA ASP A 26 1.14 19.90 3.99
C ASP A 26 1.18 20.44 2.56
N GLU A 27 1.49 21.71 2.38
CA GLU A 27 1.71 22.29 1.06
C GLU A 27 2.86 21.63 0.31
N PHE A 28 3.93 21.24 1.02
CA PHE A 28 5.04 20.51 0.41
C PHE A 28 4.58 19.12 -0.07
N ARG A 29 3.80 18.39 0.72
CA ARG A 29 3.18 17.13 0.28
C ARG A 29 2.38 17.32 -0.99
N ARG A 30 1.46 18.29 -1.00
CA ARG A 30 0.61 18.58 -2.18
C ARG A 30 1.42 18.97 -3.40
N ALA A 31 2.48 19.75 -3.23
CA ALA A 31 3.38 20.12 -4.31
C ALA A 31 4.02 18.90 -4.99
N LEU A 32 4.28 17.82 -4.25
CA LEU A 32 4.95 16.62 -4.76
C LEU A 32 4.00 15.64 -5.44
N VAL A 33 2.81 15.40 -4.85
CA VAL A 33 1.93 14.33 -5.30
C VAL A 33 0.73 14.78 -6.12
N ASN A 34 0.44 16.08 -6.17
CA ASN A 34 -0.60 16.62 -7.05
C ASN A 34 0.01 17.14 -8.37
N GLU A 35 -0.83 17.35 -9.36
CA GLU A 35 -0.43 18.04 -10.58
C GLU A 35 0.17 19.44 -10.28
N PRO A 36 1.15 19.89 -11.04
CA PRO A 36 1.73 19.30 -12.24
C PRO A 36 2.89 18.31 -12.01
N ARG A 37 3.35 18.11 -10.76
CA ARG A 37 4.55 17.31 -10.44
C ARG A 37 4.24 15.86 -10.07
N GLY A 38 3.02 15.57 -9.64
CA GLY A 38 2.51 14.25 -9.31
C GLY A 38 1.22 13.94 -10.03
N SER A 39 0.49 12.95 -9.53
CA SER A 39 -0.82 12.51 -10.01
C SER A 39 -1.54 11.74 -8.90
N GLU A 40 -2.83 11.47 -9.10
CA GLU A 40 -3.69 10.71 -8.17
C GLU A 40 -3.13 9.32 -7.77
N VAL A 41 -2.16 8.80 -8.50
CA VAL A 41 -1.55 7.48 -8.22
C VAL A 41 -0.15 7.58 -7.64
N THR A 42 0.34 8.79 -7.41
CA THR A 42 1.68 9.01 -6.88
C THR A 42 1.70 8.78 -5.38
N VAL A 43 2.54 7.86 -4.94
CA VAL A 43 2.91 7.72 -3.52
C VAL A 43 4.26 8.38 -3.32
N GLY A 44 4.34 9.32 -2.39
CA GLY A 44 5.56 9.98 -1.94
C GLY A 44 6.17 9.23 -0.75
N ALA A 45 7.50 9.24 -0.68
CA ALA A 45 8.29 8.71 0.41
C ALA A 45 9.35 9.74 0.80
N LEU A 46 9.10 10.55 1.80
CA LEU A 46 10.05 11.53 2.31
C LEU A 46 11.09 10.83 3.18
N LEU A 47 12.35 10.91 2.75
CA LEU A 47 13.48 10.45 3.55
C LEU A 47 13.71 11.40 4.72
N VAL A 48 13.81 10.82 5.90
CA VAL A 48 14.12 11.54 7.13
C VAL A 48 15.22 10.80 7.91
N PRO A 49 16.04 11.50 8.70
CA PRO A 49 17.03 10.84 9.55
C PRO A 49 16.38 9.78 10.45
N ALA A 50 17.01 8.61 10.51
CA ALA A 50 16.60 7.58 11.46
C ALA A 50 16.89 8.02 12.89
N GLN A 51 16.10 7.55 13.86
CA GLN A 51 16.35 7.76 15.29
C GLN A 51 17.35 6.75 15.82
N GLU A 52 17.24 5.49 15.38
CA GLU A 52 18.14 4.44 15.80
C GLU A 52 19.30 4.30 14.81
N THR A 53 20.52 4.21 15.31
CA THR A 53 21.73 4.02 14.50
C THR A 53 21.76 2.69 13.76
N SER A 54 20.96 1.70 14.19
CA SER A 54 20.77 0.40 13.54
C SER A 54 19.80 0.45 12.34
N SER A 55 19.11 1.56 12.15
CA SER A 55 18.16 1.75 11.06
C SER A 55 18.85 2.40 9.85
N THR A 56 18.48 1.95 8.65
CA THR A 56 19.03 2.48 7.40
C THR A 56 18.54 3.90 7.12
N THR A 57 17.26 4.15 7.39
CA THR A 57 16.62 5.47 7.24
C THR A 57 15.28 5.50 7.96
N GLY A 58 14.77 6.70 8.23
CA GLY A 58 13.36 6.93 8.50
C GLY A 58 12.64 7.33 7.22
N VAL A 59 11.34 7.06 7.13
CA VAL A 59 10.51 7.44 6.00
C VAL A 59 9.10 7.83 6.44
N ILE A 60 8.56 8.88 5.81
CA ILE A 60 7.15 9.25 5.93
C ILE A 60 6.52 9.06 4.55
N PHE A 61 5.58 8.12 4.45
CA PHE A 61 4.81 7.88 3.23
C PHE A 61 3.58 8.78 3.19
N PHE A 62 3.21 9.22 1.99
CA PHE A 62 2.04 10.06 1.73
C PHE A 62 1.56 9.91 0.29
N ASP A 63 0.32 10.29 0.05
CA ASP A 63 -0.31 10.35 -1.27
C ASP A 63 -1.15 11.64 -1.41
N ASN A 64 -1.96 11.74 -2.45
CA ASN A 64 -2.85 12.88 -2.66
C ASN A 64 -3.96 12.96 -1.59
N ALA A 65 -4.37 11.84 -0.99
CA ALA A 65 -5.39 11.80 0.06
C ALA A 65 -4.83 12.15 1.45
N GLY A 66 -3.53 11.88 1.71
CA GLY A 66 -2.93 12.20 3.01
C GLY A 66 -1.65 11.45 3.35
N TYR A 67 -1.53 11.08 4.62
CA TYR A 67 -0.33 10.48 5.20
C TYR A 67 -0.58 9.03 5.56
N LEU A 68 0.30 8.16 5.11
CA LEU A 68 0.24 6.71 5.34
C LEU A 68 1.07 6.33 6.56
N GLY A 69 0.61 5.35 7.31
CA GLY A 69 1.39 4.76 8.40
C GLY A 69 2.57 3.94 7.87
N MET A 70 2.29 3.10 6.89
CA MET A 70 3.24 2.24 6.19
C MET A 70 2.74 2.01 4.76
N CYS A 71 3.66 1.73 3.83
CA CYS A 71 3.34 1.40 2.45
C CYS A 71 4.26 0.28 1.96
N GLY A 72 3.70 -0.91 1.66
CA GLY A 72 4.47 -2.08 1.22
C GLY A 72 5.20 -1.85 -0.10
N HIS A 73 4.47 -1.46 -1.15
CA HIS A 73 5.10 -1.18 -2.44
C HIS A 73 5.99 0.07 -2.40
N GLY A 74 5.64 1.06 -1.55
CA GLY A 74 6.49 2.22 -1.29
C GLY A 74 7.83 1.83 -0.66
N THR A 75 7.84 0.85 0.25
CA THR A 75 9.06 0.33 0.88
C THR A 75 9.94 -0.42 -0.14
N ILE A 76 9.32 -1.19 -1.05
CA ILE A 76 10.04 -1.83 -2.16
C ILE A 76 10.73 -0.77 -3.03
N GLY A 77 9.99 0.26 -3.46
CA GLY A 77 10.52 1.38 -4.24
C GLY A 77 11.59 2.18 -3.51
N LEU A 78 11.40 2.39 -2.21
CA LEU A 78 12.37 3.05 -1.33
C LEU A 78 13.72 2.30 -1.32
N MET A 79 13.68 0.99 -1.08
CA MET A 79 14.91 0.18 -1.02
C MET A 79 15.68 0.17 -2.34
N VAL A 80 14.98 0.04 -3.46
CA VAL A 80 15.59 0.14 -4.81
C VAL A 80 16.20 1.52 -5.04
N SER A 81 15.51 2.59 -4.61
CA SER A 81 16.04 3.96 -4.73
C SER A 81 17.25 4.20 -3.84
N LEU A 82 17.25 3.67 -2.61
CA LEU A 82 18.40 3.74 -1.71
C LEU A 82 19.63 3.00 -2.28
N ALA A 83 19.39 1.84 -2.91
CA ALA A 83 20.47 1.10 -3.60
C ALA A 83 21.03 1.91 -4.78
N TYR A 84 20.17 2.48 -5.60
CA TYR A 84 20.57 3.36 -6.71
C TYR A 84 21.42 4.57 -6.23
N LEU A 85 21.03 5.16 -5.09
CA LEU A 85 21.77 6.28 -4.47
C LEU A 85 23.03 5.84 -3.71
N GLY A 86 23.40 4.55 -3.72
CA GLY A 86 24.54 4.02 -2.98
C GLY A 86 24.37 4.03 -1.45
N LYS A 87 23.14 4.18 -0.96
CA LYS A 87 22.81 4.24 0.47
C LYS A 87 22.34 2.91 1.07
N ALA A 88 22.14 1.89 0.24
CA ALA A 88 21.82 0.53 0.66
C ALA A 88 22.57 -0.48 -0.19
N SER A 89 23.05 -1.56 0.43
CA SER A 89 23.66 -2.73 -0.21
C SER A 89 22.76 -3.95 -0.08
N PRO A 90 22.92 -5.01 -0.89
CA PRO A 90 22.18 -6.25 -0.67
C PRO A 90 22.29 -6.75 0.76
N GLY A 91 21.17 -7.18 1.34
CA GLY A 91 21.09 -7.64 2.73
C GLY A 91 19.86 -7.10 3.47
N PRO A 92 19.76 -7.38 4.79
CA PRO A 92 18.68 -6.91 5.63
C PRO A 92 18.83 -5.43 6.02
N HIS A 93 17.73 -4.70 5.99
CA HIS A 93 17.60 -3.30 6.36
C HIS A 93 16.46 -3.09 7.34
N ARG A 94 16.59 -2.08 8.19
CA ARG A 94 15.57 -1.60 9.11
C ARG A 94 15.13 -0.21 8.65
N ILE A 95 13.86 -0.06 8.37
CA ILE A 95 13.25 1.18 7.92
C ILE A 95 12.28 1.67 8.98
N GLU A 96 12.55 2.82 9.57
CA GLU A 96 11.64 3.42 10.54
C GLU A 96 10.46 4.07 9.83
N THR A 97 9.26 3.77 10.32
CA THR A 97 8.00 4.35 9.84
C THR A 97 7.19 4.91 11.01
N PRO A 98 6.19 5.75 10.78
CA PRO A 98 5.32 6.25 11.85
C PRO A 98 4.59 5.17 12.66
N VAL A 99 4.46 3.95 12.14
CA VAL A 99 3.81 2.81 12.83
C VAL A 99 4.81 1.79 13.40
N GLY A 100 6.10 2.09 13.30
CA GLY A 100 7.17 1.22 13.82
C GLY A 100 8.22 0.89 12.77
N THR A 101 9.21 0.10 13.17
CA THR A 101 10.31 -0.31 12.30
C THR A 101 9.92 -1.51 11.45
N VAL A 102 10.05 -1.35 10.14
CA VAL A 102 9.79 -2.39 9.13
C VAL A 102 11.10 -3.02 8.72
N ARG A 103 11.12 -4.35 8.60
CA ARG A 103 12.26 -5.09 8.07
C ARG A 103 12.10 -5.26 6.56
N ALA A 104 13.11 -4.83 5.81
CA ALA A 104 13.21 -5.06 4.37
C ALA A 104 14.52 -5.80 4.06
N VAL A 105 14.48 -6.67 3.06
CA VAL A 105 15.68 -7.37 2.56
C VAL A 105 15.85 -7.03 1.08
N LEU A 106 16.92 -6.33 0.75
CA LEU A 106 17.33 -6.11 -0.64
C LEU A 106 18.10 -7.35 -1.10
N GLN A 107 17.65 -7.99 -2.15
CA GLN A 107 18.29 -9.17 -2.73
C GLN A 107 19.33 -8.78 -3.79
N GLY A 108 20.24 -9.70 -4.10
CA GLY A 108 21.33 -9.46 -5.07
C GLY A 108 20.83 -9.24 -6.51
N ASP A 109 19.63 -9.70 -6.85
CA ASP A 109 18.96 -9.50 -8.14
C ASP A 109 18.09 -8.24 -8.20
N GLY A 110 18.07 -7.44 -7.11
CA GLY A 110 17.27 -6.22 -6.98
C GLY A 110 15.83 -6.43 -6.50
N ALA A 111 15.41 -7.66 -6.23
CA ALA A 111 14.15 -7.91 -5.55
C ALA A 111 14.20 -7.39 -4.12
N VAL A 112 13.05 -6.98 -3.59
CA VAL A 112 12.93 -6.53 -2.19
C VAL A 112 11.84 -7.32 -1.51
N SER A 113 12.19 -7.97 -0.39
CA SER A 113 11.24 -8.60 0.52
C SER A 113 10.95 -7.68 1.69
N VAL A 114 9.68 -7.45 1.98
CA VAL A 114 9.22 -6.61 3.10
C VAL A 114 8.41 -7.47 4.05
N GLU A 115 8.84 -7.55 5.30
CA GLU A 115 8.06 -8.16 6.38
C GLU A 115 7.00 -7.15 6.82
N ASN A 116 5.73 -7.51 6.64
CA ASN A 116 4.62 -6.65 6.98
C ASN A 116 4.22 -6.82 8.45
N VAL A 117 3.28 -5.99 8.91
CA VAL A 117 2.66 -6.12 10.23
C VAL A 117 1.83 -7.41 10.33
N GLU A 118 1.53 -7.85 11.56
CA GLU A 118 0.61 -8.95 11.77
C GLU A 118 -0.71 -8.69 11.05
N SER A 119 -1.10 -9.64 10.20
CA SER A 119 -2.29 -9.58 9.37
C SER A 119 -3.30 -10.64 9.82
N ARG A 120 -4.59 -10.29 9.85
CA ARG A 120 -5.64 -11.19 10.39
C ARG A 120 -6.97 -11.00 9.69
N CYS A 121 -7.66 -12.10 9.44
CA CYS A 121 -9.05 -12.10 9.00
C CYS A 121 -9.94 -12.05 10.24
N ILE A 122 -10.71 -10.96 10.40
CA ILE A 122 -11.56 -10.76 11.60
C ILE A 122 -12.99 -11.22 11.40
N ARG A 123 -13.53 -11.08 10.19
CA ARG A 123 -14.88 -11.57 9.83
C ARG A 123 -14.85 -12.14 8.43
N ARG A 124 -15.39 -13.33 8.27
CA ARG A 124 -15.56 -14.01 6.99
C ARG A 124 -17.00 -13.96 6.53
N ASP A 125 -17.16 -14.03 5.22
CA ASP A 125 -18.45 -14.21 4.55
C ASP A 125 -19.49 -13.13 4.96
N VAL A 126 -19.01 -11.87 5.10
CA VAL A 126 -19.87 -10.72 5.43
C VAL A 126 -20.67 -10.33 4.20
N SER A 127 -22.00 -10.40 4.31
CA SER A 127 -22.93 -10.03 3.24
C SER A 127 -23.32 -8.55 3.35
N ILE A 128 -23.29 -7.85 2.24
CA ILE A 128 -23.76 -6.46 2.12
C ILE A 128 -24.61 -6.29 0.86
N ASP A 129 -25.57 -5.38 0.91
CA ASP A 129 -26.40 -5.06 -0.24
C ASP A 129 -25.83 -3.83 -0.97
N VAL A 130 -25.42 -4.03 -2.23
CA VAL A 130 -24.74 -3.01 -3.03
C VAL A 130 -25.70 -2.54 -4.13
N PRO A 131 -26.17 -1.28 -4.09
CA PRO A 131 -27.11 -0.75 -5.07
C PRO A 131 -26.60 -0.93 -6.51
N GLY A 132 -27.44 -1.53 -7.36
CA GLY A 132 -27.11 -1.84 -8.76
C GLY A 132 -26.36 -3.16 -8.98
N TYR A 133 -25.90 -3.82 -7.91
CA TYR A 133 -25.13 -5.08 -7.98
C TYR A 133 -25.72 -6.22 -7.15
N GLY A 134 -26.69 -5.93 -6.27
CA GLY A 134 -27.31 -6.93 -5.38
C GLY A 134 -26.44 -7.26 -4.17
N THR A 135 -26.67 -8.43 -3.58
CA THR A 135 -25.94 -8.89 -2.40
C THR A 135 -24.54 -9.36 -2.79
N VAL A 136 -23.53 -8.81 -2.12
CA VAL A 136 -22.10 -9.13 -2.30
C VAL A 136 -21.57 -9.70 -1.00
N VAL A 137 -20.69 -10.70 -1.08
CA VAL A 137 -20.10 -11.37 0.08
C VAL A 137 -18.59 -11.20 0.06
N GLY A 138 -18.01 -10.83 1.19
CA GLY A 138 -16.56 -10.65 1.33
C GLY A 138 -16.06 -10.82 2.75
N ASP A 139 -14.74 -10.80 2.90
CA ASP A 139 -14.06 -10.91 4.18
C ASP A 139 -13.58 -9.53 4.65
N VAL A 140 -13.72 -9.24 5.95
CA VAL A 140 -13.09 -8.07 6.58
C VAL A 140 -11.76 -8.49 7.16
N VAL A 141 -10.68 -7.91 6.61
CA VAL A 141 -9.31 -8.35 6.89
C VAL A 141 -8.40 -7.15 7.15
N TRP A 142 -7.53 -7.28 8.14
CA TRP A 142 -6.43 -6.39 8.41
C TRP A 142 -5.14 -6.91 7.75
N GLY A 143 -4.52 -6.10 6.89
CA GLY A 143 -3.23 -6.39 6.24
C GLY A 143 -2.21 -5.25 6.38
N GLY A 144 -2.39 -4.40 7.44
CA GLY A 144 -1.72 -3.10 7.59
C GLY A 144 -2.63 -1.92 7.22
N ASN A 145 -3.72 -2.23 6.56
CA ASN A 145 -4.90 -1.39 6.32
C ASN A 145 -6.13 -2.30 6.38
N TRP A 146 -7.32 -1.71 6.52
CA TRP A 146 -8.58 -2.45 6.47
C TRP A 146 -9.00 -2.72 5.04
N PHE A 147 -9.28 -3.98 4.76
CA PHE A 147 -9.74 -4.49 3.46
C PHE A 147 -11.10 -5.16 3.54
N PHE A 148 -11.89 -5.02 2.49
CA PHE A 148 -12.98 -5.93 2.16
C PHE A 148 -12.56 -6.74 0.94
N LEU A 149 -12.34 -8.04 1.14
CA LEU A 149 -11.86 -8.96 0.11
C LEU A 149 -13.03 -9.70 -0.53
N LEU A 150 -13.17 -9.57 -1.83
CA LEU A 150 -14.18 -10.22 -2.66
C LEU A 150 -13.50 -11.29 -3.53
N GLU A 151 -14.02 -12.51 -3.54
CA GLU A 151 -13.48 -13.60 -4.37
C GLU A 151 -13.85 -13.44 -5.85
N GLU A 152 -14.92 -12.69 -6.13
CA GLU A 152 -15.36 -12.39 -7.50
C GLU A 152 -15.98 -11.00 -7.60
N GLY A 153 -16.08 -10.50 -8.82
CA GLY A 153 -16.74 -9.23 -9.15
C GLY A 153 -17.75 -9.41 -10.29
N PRO A 154 -18.45 -8.34 -10.66
CA PRO A 154 -19.47 -8.38 -11.71
C PRO A 154 -18.89 -8.64 -13.12
N VAL A 155 -17.56 -8.45 -13.25
CA VAL A 155 -16.81 -8.69 -14.48
C VAL A 155 -15.44 -9.30 -14.12
N PRO A 156 -14.80 -10.05 -15.04
CA PRO A 156 -13.48 -10.61 -14.80
C PRO A 156 -12.44 -9.55 -14.44
N VAL A 157 -11.52 -9.90 -13.53
CA VAL A 157 -10.36 -9.05 -13.18
C VAL A 157 -9.38 -9.04 -14.35
N ALA A 158 -9.59 -8.09 -15.25
CA ALA A 158 -8.80 -7.93 -16.46
C ALA A 158 -8.62 -6.44 -16.78
N ARG A 159 -7.48 -6.08 -17.39
CA ARG A 159 -7.13 -4.68 -17.70
C ARG A 159 -8.22 -3.93 -18.48
N ARG A 160 -8.92 -4.61 -19.39
CA ARG A 160 -10.05 -4.02 -20.16
C ARG A 160 -11.26 -3.65 -19.30
N ASN A 161 -11.35 -4.19 -18.08
CA ASN A 161 -12.48 -4.01 -17.16
C ASN A 161 -12.15 -3.06 -15.99
N ILE A 162 -11.07 -2.27 -16.08
CA ILE A 162 -10.66 -1.34 -15.01
C ILE A 162 -11.81 -0.39 -14.64
N VAL A 163 -12.49 0.20 -15.61
CA VAL A 163 -13.58 1.16 -15.35
C VAL A 163 -14.75 0.50 -14.61
N PRO A 164 -15.38 -0.59 -15.11
CA PRO A 164 -16.45 -1.24 -14.36
C PRO A 164 -16.02 -1.83 -13.01
N LEU A 165 -14.78 -2.29 -12.84
CA LEU A 165 -14.26 -2.71 -11.55
C LEU A 165 -14.12 -1.54 -10.58
N LEU A 166 -13.70 -0.37 -11.07
CA LEU A 166 -13.58 0.85 -10.26
C LEU A 166 -14.97 1.33 -9.79
N GLU A 167 -15.96 1.34 -10.67
CA GLU A 167 -17.34 1.70 -10.32
C GLU A 167 -17.92 0.73 -9.29
N PHE A 168 -17.76 -0.57 -9.50
CA PHE A 168 -18.20 -1.59 -8.57
C PHE A 168 -17.56 -1.46 -7.19
N THR A 169 -16.23 -1.35 -7.12
CA THR A 169 -15.52 -1.27 -5.84
C THR A 169 -15.83 0.01 -5.06
N ARG A 170 -16.09 1.13 -5.76
CA ARG A 170 -16.59 2.36 -5.14
C ARG A 170 -18.00 2.19 -4.58
N ALA A 171 -18.89 1.48 -5.29
CA ALA A 171 -20.23 1.17 -4.80
C ALA A 171 -20.20 0.26 -3.57
N VAL A 172 -19.31 -0.76 -3.55
CA VAL A 172 -19.06 -1.63 -2.39
C VAL A 172 -18.60 -0.81 -1.20
N ARG A 173 -17.58 0.06 -1.36
CA ARG A 173 -17.09 0.92 -0.28
C ARG A 173 -18.21 1.78 0.32
N SER A 174 -18.99 2.43 -0.54
CA SER A 174 -20.12 3.24 -0.11
C SER A 174 -21.21 2.42 0.61
N ALA A 175 -21.40 1.18 0.22
CA ALA A 175 -22.36 0.28 0.89
C ALA A 175 -21.86 -0.15 2.29
N LEU A 176 -20.56 -0.44 2.44
CA LEU A 176 -19.92 -0.71 3.74
C LEU A 176 -20.08 0.47 4.71
N ASP A 177 -19.80 1.70 4.22
CA ASP A 177 -19.95 2.92 5.01
C ASP A 177 -21.39 3.11 5.49
N ARG A 178 -22.38 2.95 4.61
CA ARG A 178 -23.81 3.04 4.96
C ARG A 178 -24.24 1.96 5.93
N ALA A 179 -23.71 0.75 5.81
CA ALA A 179 -24.00 -0.37 6.71
C ALA A 179 -23.25 -0.28 8.05
N GLY A 180 -22.35 0.71 8.22
CA GLY A 180 -21.53 0.86 9.41
C GLY A 180 -20.54 -0.28 9.64
N ILE A 181 -20.14 -0.98 8.56
CA ILE A 181 -19.21 -2.12 8.64
C ILE A 181 -17.78 -1.55 8.70
N LYS A 182 -17.09 -1.87 9.79
CA LYS A 182 -15.75 -1.35 10.13
C LYS A 182 -14.82 -2.46 10.58
N GLY A 183 -13.54 -2.15 10.73
CA GLY A 183 -12.58 -2.97 11.45
C GLY A 183 -12.94 -3.17 12.92
N ASP A 184 -12.22 -4.06 13.61
CA ASP A 184 -12.44 -4.34 15.03
C ASP A 184 -11.95 -3.21 15.96
N ASP A 185 -11.10 -2.33 15.46
CA ASP A 185 -10.65 -1.08 16.11
C ASP A 185 -11.54 0.13 15.79
N GLY A 186 -12.62 -0.06 15.04
CA GLY A 186 -13.51 1.00 14.55
C GLY A 186 -13.00 1.72 13.30
N GLY A 187 -11.86 1.29 12.74
CA GLY A 187 -11.27 1.85 11.52
C GLY A 187 -12.16 1.62 10.29
N ASN A 188 -12.19 2.60 9.39
CA ASN A 188 -12.95 2.50 8.14
C ASN A 188 -12.28 1.51 7.18
N ILE A 189 -13.11 0.81 6.39
CA ILE A 189 -12.65 -0.08 5.34
C ILE A 189 -12.57 0.71 4.05
N GLU A 190 -11.38 1.22 3.74
CA GLU A 190 -11.15 2.10 2.60
C GLU A 190 -10.61 1.37 1.37
N HIS A 191 -10.10 0.15 1.55
CA HIS A 191 -9.60 -0.68 0.47
C HIS A 191 -10.59 -1.78 0.13
N ILE A 192 -10.92 -1.92 -1.15
CA ILE A 192 -11.77 -3.00 -1.66
C ILE A 192 -10.94 -3.79 -2.67
N GLU A 193 -10.76 -5.08 -2.42
CA GLU A 193 -10.07 -5.97 -3.32
C GLU A 193 -11.04 -6.95 -3.98
N VAL A 194 -10.98 -7.04 -5.30
CA VAL A 194 -11.66 -8.07 -6.09
C VAL A 194 -10.63 -9.05 -6.61
N SER A 195 -10.83 -10.33 -6.31
CA SER A 195 -9.97 -11.42 -6.78
C SER A 195 -10.49 -12.02 -8.10
N GLY A 196 -9.61 -12.71 -8.80
CA GLY A 196 -9.92 -13.47 -10.00
C GLY A 196 -8.78 -14.40 -10.39
N PRO A 197 -8.97 -15.26 -11.38
CA PRO A 197 -7.92 -16.14 -11.87
C PRO A 197 -6.84 -15.35 -12.61
N SER A 198 -5.59 -15.82 -12.49
CA SER A 198 -4.47 -15.34 -13.30
C SER A 198 -4.35 -16.18 -14.58
N ASP A 199 -4.08 -15.52 -15.71
CA ASP A 199 -3.73 -16.15 -16.99
C ASP A 199 -2.20 -16.21 -17.20
N ARG A 200 -1.41 -15.78 -16.22
CA ARG A 200 0.06 -15.73 -16.25
C ARG A 200 0.74 -16.71 -15.30
N GLY A 201 0.00 -17.70 -14.80
CA GLY A 201 0.53 -18.72 -13.90
C GLY A 201 0.81 -18.23 -12.48
N ALA A 202 0.21 -17.11 -12.05
CA ALA A 202 0.13 -16.73 -10.65
C ALA A 202 -1.03 -17.50 -9.97
N ASP A 203 -1.03 -17.55 -8.63
CA ASP A 203 -2.08 -18.23 -7.87
C ASP A 203 -3.40 -17.46 -7.88
N GLY A 204 -3.34 -16.13 -8.08
CA GLY A 204 -4.51 -15.26 -8.23
C GLY A 204 -4.15 -13.91 -8.82
N ARG A 205 -5.16 -13.20 -9.35
CA ARG A 205 -5.07 -11.81 -9.82
C ARG A 205 -6.00 -10.94 -8.98
N ASN A 206 -5.61 -9.71 -8.72
CA ASN A 206 -6.47 -8.77 -8.01
C ASN A 206 -6.65 -7.43 -8.73
N PHE A 207 -7.73 -6.75 -8.34
CA PHE A 207 -7.98 -5.34 -8.53
C PHE A 207 -8.22 -4.73 -7.17
N VAL A 208 -7.51 -3.65 -6.82
CA VAL A 208 -7.61 -3.02 -5.50
C VAL A 208 -7.98 -1.55 -5.65
N LEU A 209 -9.12 -1.16 -5.05
CA LEU A 209 -9.47 0.24 -4.83
C LEU A 209 -8.71 0.76 -3.62
N CYS A 210 -8.05 1.93 -3.75
CA CYS A 210 -7.35 2.62 -2.69
C CYS A 210 -8.17 3.77 -2.08
N PRO A 211 -7.79 4.32 -0.91
CA PRO A 211 -8.52 5.39 -0.21
C PRO A 211 -8.80 6.61 -1.09
N GLY A 212 -7.83 7.06 -1.88
CA GLY A 212 -7.95 8.19 -2.81
C GLY A 212 -8.91 7.97 -3.98
N GLY A 213 -9.61 6.81 -4.04
CA GLY A 213 -10.61 6.51 -5.06
C GLY A 213 -10.05 5.98 -6.37
N MET A 214 -8.71 5.81 -6.47
CA MET A 214 -8.04 5.18 -7.61
C MET A 214 -7.67 3.73 -7.29
N TYR A 215 -7.33 2.96 -8.33
CA TYR A 215 -6.87 1.58 -8.15
C TYR A 215 -5.34 1.49 -8.02
N ASP A 216 -4.87 0.51 -7.26
CA ASP A 216 -3.43 0.22 -7.15
C ASP A 216 -2.89 -0.29 -8.50
N ARG A 217 -1.73 0.23 -8.91
CA ARG A 217 -1.02 -0.22 -10.13
C ARG A 217 -0.17 -1.44 -9.86
N SER A 218 0.14 -1.72 -8.61
CA SER A 218 0.83 -2.92 -8.13
C SER A 218 -0.18 -4.00 -7.69
N PRO A 219 0.26 -5.21 -7.33
CA PRO A 219 -0.60 -6.20 -6.66
C PRO A 219 -1.09 -5.79 -5.27
N CYS A 220 -0.74 -4.61 -4.78
CA CYS A 220 -0.97 -4.09 -3.43
C CYS A 220 -0.29 -4.92 -2.33
N GLY A 221 0.71 -4.35 -1.66
CA GLY A 221 1.46 -5.08 -0.61
C GLY A 221 0.61 -5.41 0.61
N THR A 222 -0.18 -4.44 1.11
CA THR A 222 -1.11 -4.65 2.22
C THR A 222 -2.32 -5.48 1.80
N GLY A 223 -2.80 -5.35 0.55
CA GLY A 223 -3.85 -6.21 -0.02
C GLY A 223 -3.39 -7.66 -0.14
N THR A 224 -2.20 -7.90 -0.70
CA THR A 224 -1.61 -9.25 -0.73
C THR A 224 -1.47 -9.82 0.69
N SER A 225 -1.04 -9.02 1.67
CA SER A 225 -0.95 -9.44 3.07
C SER A 225 -2.32 -9.82 3.66
N ALA A 226 -3.36 -9.03 3.38
CA ALA A 226 -4.73 -9.33 3.77
C ALA A 226 -5.24 -10.63 3.10
N LYS A 227 -4.96 -10.81 1.80
CA LYS A 227 -5.31 -12.04 1.07
C LYS A 227 -4.65 -13.27 1.69
N LEU A 228 -3.36 -13.19 2.02
CA LEU A 228 -2.64 -14.29 2.66
C LEU A 228 -3.24 -14.63 4.03
N ALA A 229 -3.64 -13.62 4.83
CA ALA A 229 -4.28 -13.83 6.12
C ALA A 229 -5.67 -14.47 5.98
N SER A 230 -6.48 -14.06 4.99
CA SER A 230 -7.77 -14.70 4.69
C SER A 230 -7.59 -16.14 4.23
N LEU A 231 -6.66 -16.42 3.32
CA LEU A 231 -6.35 -17.77 2.85
C LEU A 231 -5.87 -18.68 3.99
N TYR A 232 -5.02 -18.16 4.89
CA TYR A 232 -4.58 -18.90 6.08
C TYR A 232 -5.74 -19.21 7.02
N ALA A 233 -6.58 -18.23 7.32
CA ALA A 233 -7.77 -18.42 8.17
C ALA A 233 -8.79 -19.43 7.60
N ARG A 234 -8.81 -19.59 6.26
CA ARG A 234 -9.63 -20.59 5.55
C ARG A 234 -8.91 -21.95 5.40
N GLY A 235 -7.66 -22.08 5.85
CA GLY A 235 -6.87 -23.32 5.70
C GLY A 235 -6.41 -23.58 4.26
N LEU A 236 -6.48 -22.60 3.37
CA LEU A 236 -6.12 -22.68 1.96
C LEU A 236 -4.65 -22.37 1.70
N LEU A 237 -3.98 -21.68 2.63
CA LEU A 237 -2.55 -21.39 2.57
C LEU A 237 -1.85 -21.94 3.81
N ARG A 238 -0.71 -22.64 3.59
CA ARG A 238 0.12 -23.21 4.68
C ARG A 238 1.45 -22.46 4.75
N PRO A 239 2.06 -22.38 5.97
CA PRO A 239 3.42 -21.89 6.11
C PRO A 239 4.39 -22.63 5.17
N GLY A 240 5.34 -21.91 4.59
CA GLY A 240 6.32 -22.44 3.64
C GLY A 240 5.85 -22.48 2.19
N ARG A 241 4.56 -22.29 1.92
CA ARG A 241 4.06 -22.10 0.55
C ARG A 241 4.18 -20.64 0.14
N VAL A 242 4.74 -20.40 -1.04
CA VAL A 242 4.73 -19.07 -1.68
C VAL A 242 3.43 -18.94 -2.48
N TRP A 243 2.73 -17.82 -2.26
CA TRP A 243 1.59 -17.36 -3.04
C TRP A 243 2.05 -16.30 -4.03
N ARG A 244 1.73 -16.47 -5.30
CA ARG A 244 2.04 -15.49 -6.35
C ARG A 244 0.78 -14.68 -6.66
N GLN A 245 0.79 -13.40 -6.26
CA GLN A 245 -0.31 -12.45 -6.49
C GLN A 245 -0.01 -11.58 -7.70
N GLU A 246 -0.83 -11.70 -8.74
CA GLU A 246 -0.79 -10.81 -9.90
C GLU A 246 -1.69 -9.60 -9.66
N GLY A 247 -1.21 -8.39 -9.97
CA GLY A 247 -2.04 -7.18 -10.00
C GLY A 247 -2.71 -6.99 -11.37
N ILE A 248 -3.66 -6.08 -11.44
CA ILE A 248 -4.45 -5.80 -12.65
C ILE A 248 -3.59 -5.42 -13.88
N LEU A 249 -2.40 -4.85 -13.68
CA LEU A 249 -1.47 -4.51 -14.76
C LEU A 249 -0.45 -5.61 -15.09
N GLY A 250 -0.49 -6.75 -14.36
CA GLY A 250 0.36 -7.91 -14.62
C GLY A 250 1.67 -7.96 -13.84
N GLY A 251 1.94 -7.01 -12.94
CA GLY A 251 3.01 -7.12 -11.95
C GLY A 251 2.70 -8.25 -10.96
N ILE A 252 3.73 -8.91 -10.45
CA ILE A 252 3.59 -10.05 -9.52
C ILE A 252 4.32 -9.74 -8.23
N PHE A 253 3.65 -10.00 -7.08
CA PHE A 253 4.27 -10.15 -5.79
C PHE A 253 4.29 -11.61 -5.38
N GLU A 254 5.35 -12.00 -4.69
CA GLU A 254 5.45 -13.30 -4.03
C GLU A 254 5.26 -13.10 -2.53
N GLY A 255 4.31 -13.81 -1.96
CA GLY A 255 3.95 -13.72 -0.57
C GLY A 255 4.15 -15.03 0.18
N SER A 256 4.71 -14.98 1.37
CA SER A 256 4.81 -16.10 2.30
C SER A 256 4.34 -15.68 3.68
N ILE A 257 4.06 -16.64 4.56
CA ILE A 257 3.51 -16.36 5.88
C ILE A 257 4.27 -17.09 6.98
N GLN A 258 4.34 -16.44 8.14
CA GLN A 258 4.70 -17.05 9.41
C GLN A 258 3.50 -16.93 10.36
N PRO A 259 2.96 -18.03 10.92
CA PRO A 259 1.85 -17.96 11.86
C PRO A 259 2.22 -17.14 13.11
N ARG A 260 1.28 -16.32 13.56
CA ARG A 260 1.42 -15.54 14.80
C ARG A 260 0.05 -15.34 15.44
N GLY A 261 -0.11 -15.89 16.66
CA GLY A 261 -1.42 -15.82 17.34
C GLY A 261 -2.54 -16.38 16.48
N SER A 262 -3.58 -15.59 16.27
CA SER A 262 -4.72 -15.92 15.39
C SER A 262 -4.51 -15.46 13.93
N GLY A 263 -3.40 -14.80 13.65
CA GLY A 263 -3.06 -14.25 12.33
C GLY A 263 -1.73 -14.77 11.78
N VAL A 264 -1.15 -13.99 10.92
CA VAL A 264 0.12 -14.28 10.26
C VAL A 264 0.99 -13.02 10.17
N ILE A 265 2.30 -13.20 10.10
CA ILE A 265 3.25 -12.18 9.63
C ILE A 265 3.52 -12.48 8.15
N PRO A 266 3.03 -11.67 7.23
CA PRO A 266 3.32 -11.83 5.81
C PRO A 266 4.70 -11.27 5.46
N SER A 267 5.40 -11.93 4.54
CA SER A 267 6.56 -11.38 3.84
C SER A 267 6.23 -11.27 2.37
N ILE A 268 6.31 -10.06 1.82
CA ILE A 268 5.96 -9.75 0.44
C ILE A 268 7.22 -9.39 -0.32
N THR A 269 7.48 -10.10 -1.41
CA THR A 269 8.64 -9.87 -2.30
C THR A 269 8.16 -9.31 -3.63
N GLY A 270 8.81 -8.25 -4.10
CA GLY A 270 8.51 -7.63 -5.37
C GLY A 270 9.71 -6.87 -5.95
N HIS A 271 9.51 -6.29 -7.13
CA HIS A 271 10.50 -5.50 -7.84
C HIS A 271 10.00 -4.07 -8.03
N ALA A 272 10.94 -3.14 -8.05
CA ALA A 272 10.73 -1.76 -8.50
C ALA A 272 11.89 -1.33 -9.39
N TYR A 273 11.70 -0.22 -10.11
CA TYR A 273 12.69 0.28 -11.05
C TYR A 273 12.78 1.80 -10.91
N VAL A 274 14.00 2.33 -10.90
CA VAL A 274 14.22 3.77 -10.98
C VAL A 274 13.97 4.19 -12.42
N THR A 275 13.03 5.10 -12.62
CA THR A 275 12.61 5.56 -13.95
C THR A 275 13.05 6.98 -14.25
N ALA A 276 13.33 7.77 -13.21
CA ALA A 276 13.83 9.13 -13.36
C ALA A 276 14.52 9.59 -12.07
N GLU A 277 15.41 10.56 -12.20
CA GLU A 277 15.94 11.40 -11.14
C GLU A 277 15.76 12.85 -11.58
N SER A 278 15.25 13.71 -10.72
CA SER A 278 14.93 15.10 -11.06
C SER A 278 14.92 16.02 -9.86
N ASP A 279 15.23 17.29 -10.09
CA ASP A 279 15.00 18.37 -9.15
C ASP A 279 13.59 18.94 -9.37
N LEU A 280 12.82 19.06 -8.29
CA LEU A 280 11.49 19.65 -8.33
C LEU A 280 11.56 21.13 -7.95
N LEU A 281 11.09 21.97 -8.86
CA LEU A 281 11.10 23.43 -8.66
C LEU A 281 9.76 23.91 -8.14
N LEU A 282 9.83 24.80 -7.14
CA LEU A 282 8.67 25.48 -6.53
C LEU A 282 8.90 27.00 -6.70
N GLU A 283 8.51 27.54 -7.85
CA GLU A 283 8.69 28.97 -8.13
C GLU A 283 7.62 29.81 -7.40
N ASP A 284 8.05 30.88 -6.73
CA ASP A 284 7.15 31.72 -5.92
C ASP A 284 5.99 32.35 -6.70
N ARG A 285 6.17 32.62 -7.98
CA ARG A 285 5.16 33.21 -8.85
C ARG A 285 4.21 32.22 -9.48
N ASP A 286 4.49 30.89 -9.35
CA ASP A 286 3.61 29.84 -9.87
C ASP A 286 2.36 29.72 -8.97
N PRO A 287 1.14 29.98 -9.48
CA PRO A 287 -0.08 29.83 -8.70
C PRO A 287 -0.34 28.37 -8.28
N TYR A 288 0.27 27.40 -8.95
CA TYR A 288 0.17 25.96 -8.65
C TYR A 288 1.42 25.39 -8.02
N ARG A 289 2.30 26.22 -7.46
CA ARG A 289 3.55 25.77 -6.83
C ARG A 289 3.32 24.71 -5.75
N TYR A 290 2.19 24.75 -5.06
CA TYR A 290 1.78 23.77 -4.05
C TYR A 290 0.80 22.70 -4.57
N GLY A 291 0.77 22.49 -5.88
CA GLY A 291 -0.10 21.53 -6.54
C GLY A 291 -1.51 22.08 -6.79
N VAL A 292 -2.13 21.56 -7.84
CA VAL A 292 -3.54 21.82 -8.12
C VAL A 292 -4.37 21.18 -6.99
N PRO A 293 -5.27 21.95 -6.34
CA PRO A 293 -6.16 21.35 -5.34
C PRO A 293 -7.09 20.33 -5.98
N PRO A 294 -7.45 19.25 -5.25
CA PRO A 294 -8.33 18.20 -5.74
C PRO A 294 -9.78 18.68 -5.96
#